data_f9ca9363b1fe903bdbe86cc62705da61
#
_entry.id   f9ca9363b1fe903bdbe86cc62705da61
#
_cell.length_a   1.000
_cell.length_b   1.000
_cell.length_c   1.000
_cell.angle_alpha   90.00
_cell.angle_beta   90.00
_cell.angle_gamma   90.00
#
_symmetry.space_group_name_H-M   'P 1'
#
loop_
_entity.id
_entity.type
_entity.pdbx_description
1 polymer ?
#
loop_
_entity_poly.entity_id
_entity_poly.type
_entity_poly.pdbx_seq_one_letter_code
_entity_poly.pdbx_strand_id
1 'polypeptide(L)'
;ALSFVKVRPDLMYQGSLSDYAGKHNVERVAMLDLDNKYDETLAFVKSVYDKLLDGPDAPLHGVSTVHIGTDEYYGSRESYRRYVNDLIQYIKSKGYTPRIWGSLSAKRGNTPVDWNGVEVDIWSIGWQRPNEAIAQGAKIINITDVPTYSVPSGSNSQAAYGDYANYERQYNSWTPNDFRTGG
;
A
#
# COMPACT_ATOMS: atom_id res chain seq x y z
N ALA A 1 6.71 -0.28 6.20
CA ALA A 1 6.31 0.12 7.56
C ALA A 1 7.20 -0.48 8.65
N LEU A 2 7.66 -1.72 8.54
CA LEU A 2 8.55 -2.37 9.54
C LEU A 2 9.81 -1.55 9.88
N SER A 3 10.39 -0.88 8.89
CA SER A 3 11.60 -0.08 9.10
C SER A 3 11.32 1.17 9.94
N PHE A 4 10.15 1.76 9.80
CA PHE A 4 9.81 2.98 10.54
C PHE A 4 9.58 2.72 12.03
N VAL A 5 9.00 1.59 12.41
CA VAL A 5 8.80 1.27 13.83
C VAL A 5 10.10 0.98 14.58
N LYS A 6 11.18 0.61 13.88
CA LYS A 6 12.52 0.50 14.48
C LYS A 6 13.13 1.87 14.81
N VAL A 7 12.85 2.86 13.97
CA VAL A 7 13.36 4.23 14.14
C VAL A 7 12.48 5.05 15.08
N ARG A 8 11.16 4.80 15.06
CA ARG A 8 10.16 5.50 15.87
C ARG A 8 9.26 4.49 16.58
N PRO A 9 9.80 3.73 17.55
CA PRO A 9 9.03 2.76 18.32
C PRO A 9 7.89 3.41 19.13
N ASP A 10 8.03 4.69 19.45
CA ASP A 10 7.01 5.52 20.07
C ASP A 10 5.75 5.69 19.20
N LEU A 11 5.86 5.59 17.89
CA LEU A 11 4.75 5.68 16.94
C LEU A 11 4.18 4.31 16.53
N MET A 12 4.65 3.23 17.14
CA MET A 12 4.13 1.90 16.83
C MET A 12 2.73 1.70 17.41
N TYR A 13 1.84 1.08 16.63
CA TYR A 13 0.49 0.72 17.05
C TYR A 13 0.50 -0.21 18.25
N GLN A 14 -0.25 0.14 19.29
CA GLN A 14 -0.34 -0.60 20.54
C GLN A 14 -1.71 -1.28 20.76
N GLY A 15 -2.64 -1.12 19.80
CA GLY A 15 -3.97 -1.72 19.90
C GLY A 15 -3.96 -3.23 19.75
N SER A 16 -5.08 -3.85 20.11
CA SER A 16 -5.30 -5.28 19.91
C SER A 16 -5.56 -5.57 18.43
N LEU A 17 -4.80 -6.49 17.87
CA LEU A 17 -4.96 -7.00 16.52
C LEU A 17 -5.27 -8.50 16.57
N SER A 18 -6.17 -8.90 17.45
CA SER A 18 -6.48 -10.29 17.74
C SER A 18 -6.76 -11.13 16.49
N ASP A 19 -7.51 -10.58 15.54
CA ASP A 19 -7.88 -11.30 14.32
C ASP A 19 -6.67 -11.53 13.41
N TYR A 20 -5.79 -10.56 13.29
CA TYR A 20 -4.58 -10.69 12.50
C TYR A 20 -3.54 -11.54 13.23
N ALA A 21 -3.28 -11.26 14.49
CA ALA A 21 -2.33 -11.99 15.32
C ALA A 21 -2.66 -13.49 15.39
N GLY A 22 -3.96 -13.80 15.53
CA GLY A 22 -4.43 -15.20 15.52
C GLY A 22 -4.20 -15.92 14.21
N LYS A 23 -4.36 -15.24 13.06
CA LYS A 23 -4.12 -15.83 11.74
C LYS A 23 -2.64 -16.04 11.41
N HIS A 24 -1.78 -15.15 11.87
CA HIS A 24 -0.36 -15.11 11.48
C HIS A 24 0.59 -15.51 12.60
N ASN A 25 0.04 -15.93 13.74
CA ASN A 25 0.81 -16.35 14.93
C ASN A 25 1.90 -15.32 15.32
N VAL A 26 1.52 -14.04 15.30
CA VAL A 26 2.39 -12.91 15.70
C VAL A 26 1.78 -12.14 16.85
N GLU A 27 2.59 -11.75 17.82
CA GLU A 27 2.12 -11.01 18.99
C GLU A 27 1.74 -9.56 18.65
N ARG A 28 2.43 -8.97 17.68
CA ARG A 28 2.25 -7.59 17.25
C ARG A 28 2.48 -7.43 15.75
N VAL A 29 1.71 -6.57 15.14
CA VAL A 29 1.96 -6.12 13.78
C VAL A 29 2.77 -4.82 13.83
N ALA A 30 3.91 -4.81 13.15
CA ALA A 30 4.76 -3.64 13.07
C ALA A 30 4.18 -2.62 12.08
N MET A 31 3.22 -1.82 12.54
CA MET A 31 2.64 -0.71 11.81
C MET A 31 2.63 0.56 12.65
N LEU A 32 2.59 1.70 11.97
CA LEU A 32 2.46 3.01 12.61
C LEU A 32 1.04 3.21 13.14
N ASP A 33 0.89 3.90 14.27
CA ASP A 33 -0.40 4.15 14.92
C ASP A 33 -1.10 5.36 14.29
N LEU A 34 -2.07 5.07 13.44
CA LEU A 34 -2.95 6.09 12.85
C LEU A 34 -4.19 6.36 13.71
N ASP A 35 -4.43 5.56 14.75
CA ASP A 35 -5.64 5.67 15.54
C ASP A 35 -5.45 6.59 16.74
N ASN A 36 -4.29 6.51 17.42
CA ASN A 36 -4.03 7.26 18.63
C ASN A 36 -2.93 8.31 18.47
N LYS A 37 -2.09 8.19 17.42
CA LYS A 37 -0.93 9.07 17.17
C LYS A 37 -0.91 9.60 15.74
N TYR A 38 -2.09 9.99 15.27
CA TYR A 38 -2.28 10.36 13.86
C TYR A 38 -1.36 11.50 13.41
N ASP A 39 -1.41 12.61 14.12
CA ASP A 39 -0.73 13.83 13.68
C ASP A 39 0.81 13.67 13.75
N GLU A 40 1.33 13.03 14.80
CA GLU A 40 2.75 12.74 14.95
C GLU A 40 3.22 11.74 13.88
N THR A 41 2.41 10.72 13.60
CA THR A 41 2.70 9.73 12.56
C THR A 41 2.72 10.36 11.19
N LEU A 42 1.72 11.17 10.86
CA LEU A 42 1.65 11.86 9.57
C LEU A 42 2.81 12.85 9.41
N ALA A 43 3.12 13.64 10.44
CA ALA A 43 4.24 14.57 10.42
C ALA A 43 5.58 13.87 10.23
N PHE A 44 5.79 12.75 10.91
CA PHE A 44 7.00 11.93 10.73
C PHE A 44 7.12 11.41 9.29
N VAL A 45 6.05 10.82 8.74
CA VAL A 45 6.08 10.29 7.37
C VAL A 45 6.32 11.40 6.34
N LYS A 46 5.65 12.56 6.49
CA LYS A 46 5.91 13.73 5.63
C LYS A 46 7.37 14.18 5.70
N SER A 47 7.97 14.21 6.89
CA SER A 47 9.39 14.58 7.05
C SER A 47 10.36 13.63 6.34
N VAL A 48 9.99 12.36 6.19
CA VAL A 48 10.76 11.39 5.39
C VAL A 48 10.65 11.73 3.90
N TYR A 49 9.44 12.00 3.41
CA TYR A 49 9.24 12.40 2.02
C TYR A 49 9.90 13.74 1.71
N ASP A 50 9.92 14.71 2.64
CA ASP A 50 10.67 15.97 2.45
C ASP A 50 12.14 15.70 2.15
N LYS A 51 12.78 14.81 2.91
CA LYS A 51 14.18 14.44 2.69
C LYS A 51 14.43 13.69 1.38
N LEU A 52 13.42 12.97 0.88
CA LEU A 52 13.53 12.20 -0.36
C LEU A 52 13.26 13.03 -1.61
N LEU A 53 12.48 14.11 -1.50
CA LEU A 53 11.92 14.84 -2.63
C LEU A 53 12.45 16.29 -2.74
N ASP A 54 12.80 16.92 -1.61
CA ASP A 54 13.11 18.34 -1.60
C ASP A 54 14.58 18.62 -1.85
N GLY A 55 14.85 19.51 -2.80
CA GLY A 55 16.18 19.96 -3.16
C GLY A 55 16.80 19.23 -4.37
N PRO A 56 17.83 19.83 -4.96
CA PRO A 56 18.45 19.30 -6.19
C PRO A 56 19.20 17.98 -5.97
N ASP A 57 19.65 17.71 -4.75
CA ASP A 57 20.38 16.50 -4.39
C ASP A 57 19.50 15.45 -3.70
N ALA A 58 18.19 15.65 -3.70
CA ALA A 58 17.26 14.70 -3.09
C ALA A 58 17.27 13.35 -3.85
N PRO A 59 17.25 12.20 -3.14
CA PRO A 59 17.36 10.88 -3.76
C PRO A 59 16.32 10.60 -4.85
N LEU A 60 15.15 11.22 -4.77
CA LEU A 60 14.06 11.07 -5.74
C LEU A 60 13.84 12.34 -6.58
N HIS A 61 14.87 13.20 -6.69
CA HIS A 61 14.80 14.37 -7.55
C HIS A 61 14.51 13.98 -9.01
N GLY A 62 13.58 14.68 -9.65
CA GLY A 62 13.25 14.47 -11.07
C GLY A 62 12.31 13.31 -11.37
N VAL A 63 11.80 12.58 -10.38
CA VAL A 63 10.72 11.60 -10.61
C VAL A 63 9.41 12.33 -10.87
N SER A 64 8.50 11.69 -11.61
CA SER A 64 7.15 12.20 -11.84
C SER A 64 6.12 11.61 -10.88
N THR A 65 6.37 10.40 -10.41
CA THR A 65 5.45 9.62 -9.58
C THR A 65 6.15 9.17 -8.29
N VAL A 66 5.45 9.29 -7.18
CA VAL A 66 5.93 8.88 -5.85
C VAL A 66 4.99 7.86 -5.26
N HIS A 67 5.52 6.66 -4.99
CA HIS A 67 4.76 5.61 -4.32
C HIS A 67 4.73 5.87 -2.81
N ILE A 68 3.54 5.96 -2.22
CA ILE A 68 3.34 6.29 -0.81
C ILE A 68 2.95 5.08 0.06
N GLY A 69 3.04 3.88 -0.51
CA GLY A 69 2.68 2.66 0.21
C GLY A 69 1.16 2.51 0.32
N THR A 70 0.66 2.42 1.55
CA THR A 70 -0.78 2.32 1.87
C THR A 70 -1.39 0.95 1.63
N ASP A 71 -0.62 -0.09 1.80
CA ASP A 71 -1.07 -1.47 1.81
C ASP A 71 -1.88 -1.80 3.09
N GLU A 72 -1.72 -2.95 3.61
CA GLU A 72 -2.52 -3.51 4.70
C GLU A 72 -2.40 -2.73 6.02
N TYR A 73 -3.46 -2.02 6.42
CA TYR A 73 -3.61 -1.42 7.74
C TYR A 73 -4.72 -2.13 8.53
N TYR A 74 -4.45 -2.53 9.77
CA TYR A 74 -5.35 -3.36 10.55
C TYR A 74 -6.10 -2.60 11.67
N GLY A 75 -5.86 -1.31 11.83
CA GLY A 75 -6.60 -0.42 12.71
C GLY A 75 -7.87 0.15 12.07
N SER A 76 -8.30 1.31 12.56
CA SER A 76 -9.51 2.01 12.11
C SER A 76 -9.50 2.27 10.60
N ARG A 77 -10.60 1.94 9.93
CA ARG A 77 -10.78 2.23 8.51
C ARG A 77 -10.83 3.72 8.23
N GLU A 78 -11.40 4.49 9.13
CA GLU A 78 -11.52 5.95 8.95
C GLU A 78 -10.16 6.64 9.12
N SER A 79 -9.37 6.25 10.12
CA SER A 79 -7.99 6.74 10.29
C SER A 79 -7.12 6.42 9.09
N TYR A 80 -7.23 5.18 8.57
CA TYR A 80 -6.53 4.76 7.36
C TYR A 80 -6.93 5.59 6.14
N ARG A 81 -8.24 5.78 5.89
CA ARG A 81 -8.73 6.57 4.76
C ARG A 81 -8.28 8.02 4.83
N ARG A 82 -8.36 8.62 6.03
CA ARG A 82 -7.84 9.97 6.29
C ARG A 82 -6.35 10.05 5.94
N TYR A 83 -5.56 9.09 6.41
CA TYR A 83 -4.11 9.05 6.16
C TYR A 83 -3.77 8.91 4.67
N VAL A 84 -4.45 8.01 3.97
CA VAL A 84 -4.28 7.86 2.51
C VAL A 84 -4.56 9.17 1.80
N ASN A 85 -5.69 9.81 2.12
CA ASN A 85 -6.06 11.09 1.52
C ASN A 85 -5.05 12.20 1.83
N ASP A 86 -4.63 12.33 3.09
CA ASP A 86 -3.71 13.37 3.51
C ASP A 86 -2.32 13.21 2.87
N LEU A 87 -1.84 11.98 2.66
CA LEU A 87 -0.62 11.73 1.91
C LEU A 87 -0.78 11.99 0.41
N ILE A 88 -1.91 11.61 -0.19
CA ILE A 88 -2.24 11.94 -1.59
C ILE A 88 -2.15 13.46 -1.80
N GLN A 89 -2.85 14.23 -0.95
CA GLN A 89 -2.85 15.69 -1.06
C GLN A 89 -1.45 16.28 -0.85
N TYR A 90 -0.71 15.74 0.11
CA TYR A 90 0.66 16.18 0.38
C TYR A 90 1.59 15.95 -0.82
N ILE A 91 1.58 14.79 -1.45
CA ILE A 91 2.40 14.49 -2.63
C ILE A 91 1.98 15.34 -3.83
N LYS A 92 0.66 15.53 -4.04
CA LYS A 92 0.16 16.45 -5.07
C LYS A 92 0.63 17.89 -4.84
N SER A 93 0.62 18.36 -3.60
CA SER A 93 1.09 19.73 -3.26
C SER A 93 2.56 19.96 -3.56
N LYS A 94 3.37 18.89 -3.63
CA LYS A 94 4.76 18.93 -4.06
C LYS A 94 4.95 18.79 -5.58
N GLY A 95 3.86 18.66 -6.35
CA GLY A 95 3.89 18.56 -7.81
C GLY A 95 4.09 17.14 -8.36
N TYR A 96 3.99 16.11 -7.52
CA TYR A 96 4.15 14.72 -7.94
C TYR A 96 2.82 13.99 -8.10
N THR A 97 2.80 12.95 -8.94
CA THR A 97 1.69 12.01 -9.01
C THR A 97 1.81 10.99 -7.86
N PRO A 98 0.82 10.89 -6.97
CA PRO A 98 0.84 9.86 -5.94
C PRO A 98 0.50 8.49 -6.53
N ARG A 99 1.24 7.45 -6.12
CA ARG A 99 0.94 6.04 -6.38
C ARG A 99 0.73 5.31 -5.07
N ILE A 100 -0.27 4.45 -5.01
CA ILE A 100 -0.66 3.70 -3.80
C ILE A 100 -0.80 2.21 -4.08
N TRP A 101 -0.58 1.39 -3.06
CA TRP A 101 -1.11 0.04 -3.03
C TRP A 101 -2.62 0.09 -2.84
N GLY A 102 -3.38 -0.57 -3.72
CA GLY A 102 -4.83 -0.56 -3.66
C GLY A 102 -5.36 -1.36 -2.47
N SER A 103 -6.08 -0.69 -1.56
CA SER A 103 -6.69 -1.32 -0.38
C SER A 103 -8.04 -0.71 0.01
N LEU A 104 -8.49 0.32 -0.69
CA LEU A 104 -9.67 1.10 -0.30
C LEU A 104 -10.99 0.38 -0.52
N SER A 105 -11.05 -0.66 -1.38
CA SER A 105 -12.26 -1.51 -1.50
C SER A 105 -12.46 -2.39 -0.27
N ALA A 106 -11.38 -2.88 0.34
CA ALA A 106 -11.44 -3.60 1.62
C ALA A 106 -11.60 -2.65 2.82
N LYS A 107 -11.06 -1.43 2.73
CA LYS A 107 -11.12 -0.40 3.77
C LYS A 107 -12.24 0.62 3.50
N ARG A 108 -13.47 0.13 3.33
CA ARG A 108 -14.66 0.98 3.16
C ARG A 108 -14.90 1.83 4.38
N GLY A 109 -15.33 3.08 4.18
CA GLY A 109 -15.62 4.03 5.23
C GLY A 109 -16.24 5.30 4.68
N ASN A 110 -16.55 6.26 5.57
CA ASN A 110 -17.21 7.52 5.21
C ASN A 110 -16.21 8.62 4.88
N THR A 111 -14.97 8.54 5.37
CA THR A 111 -13.93 9.51 5.06
C THR A 111 -13.63 9.50 3.56
N PRO A 112 -13.82 10.63 2.84
CA PRO A 112 -13.57 10.69 1.42
C PRO A 112 -12.06 10.57 1.12
N VAL A 113 -11.75 10.03 -0.07
CA VAL A 113 -10.40 9.98 -0.61
C VAL A 113 -10.44 10.57 -2.02
N ASP A 114 -9.55 11.49 -2.32
CA ASP A 114 -9.43 12.08 -3.66
C ASP A 114 -8.58 11.17 -4.57
N TRP A 115 -9.27 10.44 -5.44
CA TRP A 115 -8.65 9.51 -6.39
C TRP A 115 -8.16 10.17 -7.69
N ASN A 116 -8.56 11.42 -7.95
CA ASN A 116 -8.26 12.08 -9.20
C ASN A 116 -6.74 12.20 -9.40
N GLY A 117 -6.24 11.67 -10.51
CA GLY A 117 -4.80 11.69 -10.82
C GLY A 117 -3.94 10.78 -9.93
N VAL A 118 -4.53 9.87 -9.17
CA VAL A 118 -3.81 8.84 -8.39
C VAL A 118 -3.57 7.61 -9.25
N GLU A 119 -2.38 7.03 -9.15
CA GLU A 119 -2.07 5.71 -9.70
C GLU A 119 -2.25 4.66 -8.61
N VAL A 120 -2.94 3.57 -8.95
CA VAL A 120 -3.29 2.51 -8.00
C VAL A 120 -2.77 1.17 -8.47
N ASP A 121 -1.86 0.60 -7.73
CA ASP A 121 -1.35 -0.74 -7.94
C ASP A 121 -2.36 -1.77 -7.43
N ILE A 122 -2.97 -2.51 -8.34
CA ILE A 122 -3.92 -3.58 -8.02
C ILE A 122 -3.14 -4.86 -7.78
N TRP A 123 -2.79 -5.11 -6.54
CA TRP A 123 -2.04 -6.30 -6.11
C TRP A 123 -2.95 -7.46 -5.71
N SER A 124 -4.17 -7.15 -5.27
CA SER A 124 -5.21 -8.12 -4.95
C SER A 124 -6.58 -7.51 -5.19
N ILE A 125 -7.45 -8.19 -5.96
CA ILE A 125 -8.82 -7.72 -6.21
C ILE A 125 -9.71 -7.82 -4.96
N GLY A 126 -9.33 -8.62 -3.97
CA GLY A 126 -9.96 -8.65 -2.66
C GLY A 126 -9.72 -7.37 -1.86
N TRP A 127 -8.55 -6.75 -2.03
CA TRP A 127 -8.20 -5.49 -1.37
C TRP A 127 -8.66 -4.27 -2.17
N GLN A 128 -8.46 -4.29 -3.49
CA GLN A 128 -8.88 -3.19 -4.36
C GLN A 128 -9.50 -3.71 -5.65
N ARG A 129 -10.77 -3.38 -5.85
CA ARG A 129 -11.48 -3.69 -7.09
C ARG A 129 -11.09 -2.70 -8.18
N PRO A 130 -10.62 -3.16 -9.35
CA PRO A 130 -10.21 -2.29 -10.45
C PRO A 130 -11.30 -1.30 -10.86
N ASN A 131 -12.52 -1.78 -11.07
CA ASN A 131 -13.65 -0.96 -11.50
C ASN A 131 -14.02 0.15 -10.50
N GLU A 132 -13.87 -0.10 -9.18
CA GLU A 132 -14.12 0.92 -8.17
C GLU A 132 -13.09 2.03 -8.23
N ALA A 133 -11.80 1.71 -8.45
CA ALA A 133 -10.74 2.70 -8.59
C ALA A 133 -10.92 3.55 -9.87
N ILE A 134 -11.22 2.91 -11.01
CA ILE A 134 -11.47 3.60 -12.29
C ILE A 134 -12.67 4.54 -12.18
N ALA A 135 -13.77 4.10 -11.57
CA ALA A 135 -14.97 4.90 -11.40
C ALA A 135 -14.74 6.15 -10.53
N GLN A 136 -13.71 6.15 -9.69
CA GLN A 136 -13.28 7.29 -8.88
C GLN A 136 -12.25 8.18 -9.59
N GLY A 137 -11.85 7.86 -10.82
CA GLY A 137 -10.90 8.66 -11.59
C GLY A 137 -9.42 8.29 -11.42
N ALA A 138 -9.12 7.17 -10.78
CA ALA A 138 -7.76 6.67 -10.67
C ALA A 138 -7.28 6.00 -11.95
N LYS A 139 -5.96 6.01 -12.18
CA LYS A 139 -5.28 5.14 -13.12
C LYS A 139 -4.88 3.86 -12.41
N ILE A 140 -5.08 2.71 -13.02
CA ILE A 140 -4.75 1.43 -12.41
C ILE A 140 -3.55 0.77 -13.09
N ILE A 141 -2.77 0.06 -12.30
CA ILE A 141 -1.65 -0.77 -12.74
C ILE A 141 -1.92 -2.18 -12.23
N ASN A 142 -1.95 -3.14 -13.15
CA ASN A 142 -2.18 -4.54 -12.79
C ASN A 142 -0.87 -5.19 -12.33
N ILE A 143 -0.80 -5.48 -11.04
CA ILE A 143 0.28 -6.22 -10.41
C ILE A 143 -0.29 -7.33 -9.52
N THR A 144 -1.41 -7.93 -9.94
CA THR A 144 -2.06 -8.99 -9.17
C THR A 144 -1.12 -10.16 -8.90
N ASP A 145 -1.24 -10.72 -7.71
CA ASP A 145 -0.29 -11.67 -7.11
C ASP A 145 -0.02 -12.90 -7.98
N VAL A 146 -1.03 -13.54 -8.54
CA VAL A 146 -0.86 -14.79 -9.31
C VAL A 146 -0.01 -14.64 -10.57
N PRO A 147 -0.26 -13.66 -11.46
CA PRO A 147 0.51 -13.57 -12.67
C PRO A 147 1.83 -12.81 -12.53
N THR A 148 1.95 -11.90 -11.54
CA THR A 148 3.07 -10.94 -11.55
C THR A 148 4.04 -11.06 -10.37
N TYR A 149 3.66 -11.75 -9.29
CA TYR A 149 4.55 -11.89 -8.14
C TYR A 149 5.66 -12.90 -8.42
N SER A 150 6.88 -12.46 -8.18
CA SER A 150 8.06 -13.32 -8.17
C SER A 150 8.54 -13.49 -6.73
N VAL A 151 7.89 -14.38 -6.00
CA VAL A 151 8.25 -14.69 -4.60
C VAL A 151 9.13 -15.91 -4.57
N PRO A 152 10.39 -15.82 -4.10
CA PRO A 152 11.31 -16.95 -4.04
C PRO A 152 10.96 -17.88 -2.88
N SER A 153 9.85 -18.60 -2.99
CA SER A 153 9.37 -19.49 -1.93
C SER A 153 9.94 -20.90 -2.00
N GLY A 154 10.41 -21.31 -3.17
CA GLY A 154 10.91 -22.69 -3.37
C GLY A 154 9.86 -23.74 -2.99
N SER A 155 10.30 -24.91 -2.65
CA SER A 155 9.45 -25.98 -2.11
C SER A 155 9.11 -25.80 -0.63
N ASN A 156 9.37 -24.62 -0.06
CA ASN A 156 9.16 -24.36 1.36
C ASN A 156 7.67 -24.04 1.61
N SER A 157 6.98 -24.99 2.22
CA SER A 157 5.56 -24.87 2.61
C SER A 157 5.25 -23.76 3.61
N GLN A 158 6.25 -23.06 4.13
CA GLN A 158 6.07 -21.92 5.04
C GLN A 158 5.97 -20.56 4.32
N ALA A 159 6.20 -20.53 3.01
CA ALA A 159 6.00 -19.30 2.24
C ALA A 159 4.52 -19.02 2.06
N ALA A 160 4.12 -17.74 2.27
CA ALA A 160 2.75 -17.29 2.12
C ALA A 160 2.21 -17.45 0.70
N TYR A 161 3.11 -17.54 -0.28
CA TYR A 161 2.81 -17.77 -1.69
C TYR A 161 3.51 -19.05 -2.13
N GLY A 162 2.73 -20.11 -2.39
CA GLY A 162 3.25 -21.42 -2.75
C GLY A 162 3.77 -21.55 -4.18
N ASP A 163 3.70 -20.47 -4.98
CA ASP A 163 3.88 -20.55 -6.42
C ASP A 163 5.12 -19.83 -6.91
N TYR A 164 5.80 -20.49 -7.85
CA TYR A 164 6.77 -19.83 -8.70
C TYR A 164 6.06 -19.01 -9.77
N ALA A 165 6.66 -17.87 -10.12
CA ALA A 165 6.24 -17.16 -11.32
C ALA A 165 6.34 -18.07 -12.54
N ASN A 166 5.24 -18.35 -13.18
CA ASN A 166 5.21 -19.12 -14.41
C ASN A 166 5.41 -18.18 -15.60
N TYR A 167 6.68 -17.94 -15.94
CA TYR A 167 7.06 -16.99 -17.00
C TYR A 167 6.53 -17.38 -18.39
N GLU A 168 6.45 -18.67 -18.69
CA GLU A 168 5.89 -19.15 -19.96
C GLU A 168 4.40 -18.80 -20.05
N ARG A 169 3.63 -19.03 -19.01
CA ARG A 169 2.22 -18.64 -18.93
C ARG A 169 2.05 -17.13 -18.99
N GLN A 170 2.90 -16.36 -18.29
CA GLN A 170 2.86 -14.91 -18.34
C GLN A 170 3.08 -14.41 -19.76
N TYR A 171 4.12 -14.90 -20.43
CA TYR A 171 4.44 -14.50 -21.80
C TYR A 171 3.34 -14.86 -22.80
N ASN A 172 2.77 -16.07 -22.71
CA ASN A 172 1.84 -16.59 -23.70
C ASN A 172 0.37 -16.21 -23.47
N SER A 173 -0.04 -15.90 -22.24
CA SER A 173 -1.47 -15.79 -21.93
C SER A 173 -1.87 -14.61 -21.04
N TRP A 174 -0.93 -13.94 -20.35
CA TRP A 174 -1.28 -12.80 -19.51
C TRP A 174 -1.37 -11.50 -20.31
N THR A 175 -2.35 -10.67 -19.96
CA THR A 175 -2.48 -9.30 -20.48
C THR A 175 -2.70 -8.35 -19.32
N PRO A 176 -2.41 -7.03 -19.48
CA PRO A 176 -2.65 -6.02 -18.42
C PRO A 176 -4.11 -5.95 -17.95
N ASN A 177 -5.07 -6.43 -18.75
CA ASN A 177 -6.49 -6.46 -18.39
C ASN A 177 -6.89 -7.73 -17.61
N ASP A 178 -5.97 -8.66 -17.40
CA ASP A 178 -6.23 -9.92 -16.73
C ASP A 178 -5.99 -9.79 -15.22
N PHE A 179 -7.03 -9.47 -14.48
CA PHE A 179 -7.01 -9.36 -13.02
C PHE A 179 -7.43 -10.69 -12.38
N ARG A 180 -6.49 -11.61 -12.25
CA ARG A 180 -6.71 -12.88 -11.55
C ARG A 180 -6.29 -12.79 -10.11
N THR A 181 -7.02 -13.50 -9.25
CA THR A 181 -6.59 -13.79 -7.88
C THR A 181 -6.00 -15.18 -7.82
N GLY A 182 -5.09 -15.38 -6.90
CA GLY A 182 -4.75 -16.70 -6.41
C GLY A 182 -6.01 -17.37 -5.87
N GLY A 183 -6.42 -18.45 -6.50
CA GLY A 183 -7.55 -19.30 -6.07
C GLY A 183 -7.21 -20.08 -4.83
#